data_4ab01bd3e656425a6d4cf87cf9e58b12
#
_entry.id   4ab01bd3e656425a6d4cf87cf9e58b12
#
_cell.length_a   1.000
_cell.length_b   1.000
_cell.length_c   1.000
_cell.angle_alpha   90.00
_cell.angle_beta   90.00
_cell.angle_gamma   90.00
#
_symmetry.space_group_name_H-M   'P 1'
#
loop_
_entity.id
_entity.type
_entity.pdbx_description
1 polymer ?
#
loop_
_entity_poly.entity_id
_entity_poly.type
_entity_poly.pdbx_seq_one_letter_code
_entity_poly.pdbx_strand_id
1 'polypeptide(L)' 'MARELATRNIRVNAIAPGYIDTDMTNNLGYVKELIKSQTPIKKFGVPEDIAWAAVYLASDEAKFMTGQTISPNGGFVMSQ' A
#
# COMPACT_ATOMS: atom_id res chain seq x y z
N MET A 1 4.91 -0.62 -18.95
CA MET A 1 4.76 0.85 -18.89
C MET A 1 5.93 1.56 -18.23
N ALA A 2 6.36 1.12 -17.05
CA ALA A 2 7.45 1.81 -16.36
C ALA A 2 8.74 1.85 -17.18
N ARG A 3 9.11 0.74 -17.81
CA ARG A 3 10.33 0.66 -18.60
C ARG A 3 10.31 1.62 -19.79
N GLU A 4 9.19 1.72 -20.47
CA GLU A 4 9.06 2.59 -21.63
C GLU A 4 9.13 4.06 -21.24
N LEU A 5 8.46 4.41 -20.14
CA LEU A 5 8.39 5.80 -19.69
C LEU A 5 9.65 6.24 -18.96
N ALA A 6 10.46 5.31 -18.46
CA ALA A 6 11.72 5.63 -17.81
C ALA A 6 12.66 6.37 -18.75
N THR A 7 12.63 6.06 -20.05
CA THR A 7 13.45 6.74 -21.04
C THR A 7 13.05 8.20 -21.21
N ARG A 8 11.85 8.58 -20.76
CA ARG A 8 11.36 9.96 -20.79
C ARG A 8 11.41 10.60 -19.42
N ASN A 9 12.13 9.97 -18.48
CA ASN A 9 12.25 10.45 -17.11
C ASN A 9 10.89 10.51 -16.38
N ILE A 10 10.00 9.55 -16.70
CA ILE A 10 8.71 9.42 -16.04
C ILE A 10 8.73 8.14 -15.23
N ARG A 11 8.43 8.24 -13.94
CA ARG A 11 8.35 7.10 -13.06
C ARG A 11 6.92 6.60 -12.95
N VAL A 12 6.76 5.28 -12.91
CA VAL A 12 5.45 4.62 -12.76
C VAL A 12 5.57 3.57 -11.68
N ASN A 13 4.87 3.76 -10.60
CA ASN A 13 4.84 2.83 -9.48
C ASN A 13 3.39 2.52 -9.11
N ALA A 14 3.19 1.52 -8.28
CA ALA A 14 1.86 1.12 -7.82
C ALA A 14 1.84 0.99 -6.31
N ILE A 15 0.67 1.17 -5.72
CA ILE A 15 0.43 0.91 -4.31
C ILE A 15 -0.62 -0.19 -4.23
N ALA A 16 -0.29 -1.27 -3.52
CA ALA A 16 -1.22 -2.38 -3.26
C ALA A 16 -1.53 -2.40 -1.76
N PRO A 17 -2.57 -1.68 -1.31
CA PRO A 17 -2.87 -1.60 0.11
C PRO A 17 -3.36 -2.93 0.67
N GLY A 18 -3.14 -3.16 1.96
CA GLY A 18 -3.79 -4.23 2.69
C GLY A 18 -5.20 -3.82 3.10
N TYR A 19 -5.65 -4.35 4.23
CA TYR A 19 -6.99 -4.00 4.74
C TYR A 19 -6.93 -2.65 5.44
N ILE A 20 -7.73 -1.72 4.97
CA ILE A 20 -7.77 -0.33 5.43
C ILE A 20 -9.11 -0.07 6.06
N ASP A 21 -9.11 0.61 7.21
CA ASP A 21 -10.34 0.94 7.94
C ASP A 21 -11.07 2.06 7.21
N THR A 22 -12.14 1.69 6.52
CA THR A 22 -13.00 2.61 5.77
C THR A 22 -14.45 2.23 6.04
N ASP A 23 -15.39 3.02 5.52
CA ASP A 23 -16.81 2.69 5.64
C ASP A 23 -17.13 1.32 5.04
N MET A 24 -16.42 0.91 4.00
CA MET A 24 -16.63 -0.39 3.38
C MET A 24 -16.25 -1.54 4.30
N THR A 25 -15.16 -1.38 5.08
CA THR A 25 -14.71 -2.45 5.98
C THR A 25 -15.54 -2.53 7.25
N ASN A 26 -16.27 -1.47 7.61
CA ASN A 26 -17.13 -1.47 8.80
C ASN A 26 -18.26 -2.49 8.69
N ASN A 27 -18.61 -2.94 7.48
CA ASN A 27 -19.68 -3.91 7.25
C ASN A 27 -19.21 -5.36 7.35
N LEU A 28 -17.93 -5.60 7.67
CA LEU A 28 -17.38 -6.96 7.68
C LEU A 28 -17.78 -7.79 8.92
N GLY A 29 -18.29 -7.15 9.98
CA GLY A 29 -18.69 -7.85 11.20
C GLY A 29 -17.52 -8.59 11.86
N TYR A 30 -17.75 -9.85 12.27
CA TYR A 30 -16.71 -10.62 12.92
C TYR A 30 -15.55 -10.98 11.97
N VAL A 31 -15.78 -10.94 10.66
CA VAL A 31 -14.72 -11.18 9.68
C VAL A 31 -13.60 -10.14 9.85
N LYS A 32 -13.97 -8.92 10.22
CA LYS A 32 -12.99 -7.87 10.49
C LYS A 32 -12.03 -8.26 11.61
N GLU A 33 -12.55 -8.85 12.67
CA GLU A 33 -11.70 -9.31 13.77
C GLU A 33 -10.80 -10.48 13.36
N LEU A 34 -11.31 -11.37 12.51
CA LEU A 34 -10.53 -12.47 11.99
C LEU A 34 -9.35 -11.95 11.16
N ILE A 35 -9.60 -10.97 10.30
CA ILE A 35 -8.55 -10.36 9.48
C ILE A 35 -7.51 -9.68 10.36
N LYS A 36 -7.94 -8.97 11.40
CA LYS A 36 -7.01 -8.36 12.36
C LYS A 36 -6.12 -9.40 13.01
N SER A 37 -6.70 -10.53 13.41
CA SER A 37 -5.94 -11.59 14.09
C SER A 37 -4.87 -12.20 13.19
N GLN A 38 -5.10 -12.21 11.87
CA GLN A 38 -4.16 -12.74 10.89
C GLN A 38 -3.15 -11.69 10.40
N THR A 39 -3.36 -10.44 10.75
CA THR A 39 -2.43 -9.36 10.37
C THR A 39 -1.39 -9.22 11.48
N PRO A 40 -0.10 -9.37 11.20
CA PRO A 40 0.93 -9.30 12.25
C PRO A 40 0.87 -8.05 13.13
N ILE A 41 0.55 -6.88 12.56
CA ILE A 41 0.42 -5.65 13.34
C ILE A 41 -0.87 -5.64 14.17
N LYS A 42 -1.82 -6.55 13.88
CA LYS A 42 -3.04 -6.76 14.66
C LYS A 42 -4.03 -5.59 14.59
N LYS A 43 -4.02 -4.86 13.50
CA LYS A 43 -4.98 -3.78 13.27
C LYS A 43 -5.12 -3.54 11.77
N PHE A 44 -6.19 -2.86 11.39
CA PHE A 44 -6.33 -2.34 10.04
C PHE A 44 -5.46 -1.10 9.88
N GLY A 45 -5.00 -0.85 8.66
CA GLY A 45 -4.42 0.43 8.33
C GLY A 45 -5.50 1.51 8.30
N VAL A 46 -5.07 2.75 8.21
CA VAL A 46 -5.96 3.89 8.03
C VAL A 46 -5.66 4.53 6.67
N PRO A 47 -6.62 5.31 6.09
CA PRO A 47 -6.38 5.91 4.76
C PRO A 47 -5.08 6.72 4.68
N GLU A 48 -4.66 7.33 5.78
CA GLU A 48 -3.40 8.09 5.83
C GLU A 48 -2.18 7.22 5.58
N ASP A 49 -2.22 5.93 5.93
CA ASP A 49 -1.11 5.03 5.64
C ASP A 49 -0.86 4.90 4.14
N ILE A 50 -1.92 4.94 3.35
CA ILE A 50 -1.83 4.89 1.90
C ILE A 50 -1.46 6.26 1.34
N ALA A 51 -2.00 7.33 1.93
CA ALA A 51 -1.70 8.68 1.50
C ALA A 51 -0.20 9.00 1.65
N TRP A 52 0.41 8.59 2.76
CA TRP A 52 1.85 8.79 2.96
C TRP A 52 2.68 8.01 1.97
N ALA A 53 2.25 6.80 1.59
CA ALA A 53 2.92 6.03 0.55
C ALA A 53 2.87 6.76 -0.79
N ALA A 54 1.72 7.35 -1.13
CA ALA A 54 1.58 8.11 -2.36
C ALA A 54 2.46 9.36 -2.34
N VAL A 55 2.51 10.07 -1.22
CA VAL A 55 3.36 11.24 -1.06
C VAL A 55 4.83 10.88 -1.26
N TYR A 56 5.29 9.77 -0.66
CA TYR A 56 6.66 9.32 -0.84
C TYR A 56 6.96 9.03 -2.31
N LEU A 57 6.10 8.26 -2.97
CA LEU A 57 6.34 7.89 -4.36
C LEU A 57 6.33 9.09 -5.31
N ALA A 58 5.57 10.13 -4.97
CA ALA A 58 5.51 11.35 -5.77
C ALA A 58 6.67 12.31 -5.46
N SER A 59 7.41 12.06 -4.40
CA SER A 59 8.45 12.97 -3.94
C SER A 59 9.80 12.73 -4.63
N ASP A 60 10.70 13.70 -4.49
CA ASP A 60 12.07 13.56 -5.00
C ASP A 60 12.85 12.48 -4.25
N GLU A 61 12.46 12.16 -3.01
CA GLU A 61 13.08 11.08 -2.25
C GLU A 61 12.92 9.72 -2.93
N ALA A 62 11.89 9.55 -3.76
CA ALA A 62 11.66 8.32 -4.51
C ALA A 62 12.16 8.41 -5.96
N LYS A 63 13.06 9.32 -6.25
CA LYS A 63 13.50 9.59 -7.64
C LYS A 63 14.14 8.39 -8.34
N PHE A 64 14.64 7.42 -7.59
CA PHE A 64 15.27 6.23 -8.16
C PHE A 64 14.34 5.02 -8.17
N MET A 65 13.04 5.22 -7.92
CA MET A 65 12.04 4.16 -7.91
C MET A 65 11.12 4.25 -9.11
N THR A 66 11.10 3.20 -9.92
CA THR A 66 10.09 3.02 -10.97
C THR A 66 9.85 1.53 -11.18
N GLY A 67 8.67 1.19 -11.65
CA GLY A 67 8.30 -0.20 -11.90
C GLY A 67 8.08 -1.01 -10.64
N GLN A 68 7.90 -0.37 -9.49
CA GLN A 68 7.76 -1.06 -8.21
C GLN A 68 6.31 -1.01 -7.71
N THR A 69 5.97 -2.03 -6.92
CA THR A 69 4.72 -2.04 -6.17
C THR A 69 5.07 -2.04 -4.69
N ILE A 70 4.58 -1.07 -3.95
CA ILE A 70 4.73 -1.06 -2.49
C ILE A 70 3.40 -1.40 -1.84
N SER A 71 3.45 -2.12 -0.72
CA SER A 71 2.25 -2.68 -0.10
C SER A 71 2.21 -2.40 1.40
N PRO A 72 1.61 -1.27 1.81
CA PRO A 72 1.36 -1.02 3.23
C PRO A 72 0.23 -1.94 3.71
N ASN A 73 0.59 -3.08 4.29
CA ASN A 73 -0.39 -4.13 4.61
C ASN A 73 -0.24 -4.69 6.04
N GLY A 74 0.58 -4.04 6.88
CA GLY A 74 0.75 -4.47 8.27
C GLY A 74 1.38 -5.86 8.42
N GLY A 75 1.98 -6.38 7.37
CA GLY A 75 2.59 -7.70 7.37
C GLY A 75 1.65 -8.82 6.93
N PHE A 76 0.41 -8.51 6.53
CA PHE A 76 -0.54 -9.52 6.08
C PHE A 76 0.02 -10.34 4.92
N VAL A 77 0.72 -9.67 3.99
CA VAL A 77 1.46 -10.32 2.91
C VAL A 77 2.91 -9.85 3.01
N MET A 78 3.84 -10.80 3.03
CA MET A 78 5.26 -10.49 3.13
C MET A 78 5.99 -11.01 1.90
N SER A 79 6.81 -10.13 1.30
CA SER A 79 7.76 -10.54 0.25
C SER A 79 8.99 -11.15 0.90
N GLN A 80 9.54 -12.14 0.23
CA GLN A 80 10.75 -12.81 0.68
C GLN A 80 11.97 -12.36 -0.12
#